data_d6256dc30e9d74f63dfc726031e61d76
#
_entry.id   d6256dc30e9d74f63dfc726031e61d76
#
_cell.length_a   1.000
_cell.length_b   1.000
_cell.length_c   1.000
_cell.angle_alpha   90.00
_cell.angle_beta   90.00
_cell.angle_gamma   90.00
#
_symmetry.space_group_name_H-M   'P 1'
#
loop_
_entity.id
_entity.type
_entity.pdbx_description
1 polymer ?
#
loop_
_entity_poly.entity_id
_entity_poly.type
_entity_poly.pdbx_seq_one_letter_code
_entity_poly.pdbx_strand_id
1 'polypeptide(L)'
;PALRLGARKVLVIGVSANAMCPSRRPEKPGMPTLTQVLAHVFNGMFLDTLDYDIDRSRLINQLLELIPEKKLKESGLDLNPVDILEISPSEPINEIAMKYIDAMPLVLRRLTGASDNAPFSSANLASFLLFDKRFCRDLIELGYRDGQSQSRQIERFFEKESGAEESAP
;
A
#
# COMPACT_ATOMS: atom_id res chain seq x y z
N PRO A 1 -4.43 11.40 7.41
CA PRO A 1 -5.57 12.33 7.42
C PRO A 1 -6.74 11.77 8.21
N ALA A 2 -7.18 10.50 7.97
CA ALA A 2 -8.36 9.90 8.62
C ALA A 2 -8.30 9.94 10.16
N LEU A 3 -7.16 9.61 10.74
CA LEU A 3 -6.94 9.63 12.20
C LEU A 3 -7.11 11.02 12.79
N ARG A 4 -6.68 12.07 12.09
CA ARG A 4 -6.87 13.47 12.53
C ARG A 4 -8.33 13.92 12.49
N LEU A 5 -9.15 13.23 11.72
CA LEU A 5 -10.60 13.45 11.65
C LEU A 5 -11.38 12.60 12.67
N GLY A 6 -10.68 11.88 13.55
CA GLY A 6 -11.29 11.08 14.62
C GLY A 6 -11.71 9.68 14.19
N ALA A 7 -11.24 9.19 13.04
CA ALA A 7 -11.55 7.83 12.61
C ALA A 7 -10.98 6.80 13.61
N ARG A 8 -11.81 5.90 14.09
CA ARG A 8 -11.43 4.77 14.95
C ARG A 8 -11.19 3.49 14.18
N LYS A 9 -11.67 3.43 12.94
CA LYS A 9 -11.47 2.32 12.00
C LYS A 9 -10.92 2.86 10.69
N VAL A 10 -9.88 2.25 10.17
CA VAL A 10 -9.24 2.67 8.93
C VAL A 10 -9.02 1.45 8.03
N LEU A 11 -9.75 1.41 6.93
CA LEU A 11 -9.48 0.46 5.86
C LEU A 11 -8.44 1.06 4.92
N VAL A 12 -7.29 0.39 4.82
CA VAL A 12 -6.19 0.78 3.94
C VAL A 12 -6.19 -0.13 2.72
N ILE A 13 -6.28 0.45 1.53
CA ILE A 13 -6.14 -0.29 0.28
C ILE A 13 -4.78 0.06 -0.31
N GLY A 14 -3.84 -0.88 -0.21
CA GLY A 14 -2.50 -0.75 -0.74
C GLY A 14 -2.45 -0.84 -2.26
N VAL A 15 -1.49 -0.16 -2.86
CA VAL A 15 -1.22 -0.19 -4.31
C VAL A 15 0.08 -0.92 -4.64
N SER A 16 0.74 -1.47 -3.64
CA SER A 16 1.93 -2.32 -3.81
C SER A 16 1.71 -3.65 -3.12
N ALA A 17 2.19 -4.72 -3.73
CA ALA A 17 2.25 -6.00 -3.05
C ALA A 17 3.23 -5.88 -1.87
N ASN A 18 2.77 -6.28 -0.67
CA ASN A 18 3.61 -6.33 0.55
C ASN A 18 4.71 -7.41 0.48
N ALA A 19 4.88 -8.05 -0.66
CA ALA A 19 6.01 -8.91 -0.88
C ALA A 19 7.29 -8.05 -0.83
N MET A 20 8.06 -8.18 0.24
CA MET A 20 9.50 -7.97 0.20
C MET A 20 10.06 -8.92 -0.89
N CYS A 21 9.81 -8.59 -2.15
CA CYS A 21 10.57 -9.20 -3.22
C CYS A 21 12.00 -8.71 -3.00
N PRO A 22 12.93 -9.58 -2.57
CA PRO A 22 14.33 -9.19 -2.50
C PRO A 22 14.68 -8.71 -3.90
N SER A 23 14.90 -7.41 -4.05
CA SER A 23 15.25 -6.79 -5.32
C SER A 23 16.43 -7.60 -5.87
N ARG A 24 16.20 -8.30 -6.99
CA ARG A 24 17.22 -9.12 -7.63
C ARG A 24 18.39 -8.20 -7.91
N ARG A 25 19.44 -8.37 -7.12
CA ARG A 25 20.64 -7.53 -7.21
C ARG A 25 21.20 -7.67 -8.62
N PRO A 26 21.37 -6.58 -9.39
CA PRO A 26 21.92 -6.68 -10.74
C PRO A 26 23.29 -7.34 -10.66
N GLU A 27 23.54 -8.30 -11.53
CA GLU A 27 24.82 -9.06 -11.58
C GLU A 27 26.03 -8.16 -11.86
N LYS A 28 25.81 -6.98 -12.45
CA LYS A 28 26.87 -5.98 -12.67
C LYS A 28 26.37 -4.64 -12.16
N PRO A 29 26.95 -4.10 -11.08
CA PRO A 29 26.66 -2.75 -10.61
C PRO A 29 27.22 -1.75 -11.63
N GLY A 30 26.32 -1.19 -12.45
CA GLY A 30 26.61 -0.01 -13.28
C GLY A 30 26.24 1.28 -12.56
N MET A 31 26.71 2.43 -13.05
CA MET A 31 26.21 3.71 -12.58
C MET A 31 24.70 3.81 -12.87
N PRO A 32 23.86 4.18 -11.86
CA PRO A 32 22.43 4.33 -12.08
C PRO A 32 22.17 5.45 -13.08
N THR A 33 21.25 5.23 -13.99
CA THR A 33 20.76 6.27 -14.91
C THR A 33 19.93 7.28 -14.13
N LEU A 34 19.81 8.51 -14.65
CA LEU A 34 18.96 9.55 -14.06
C LEU A 34 17.51 9.06 -13.88
N THR A 35 17.01 8.27 -14.83
CA THR A 35 15.67 7.66 -14.76
C THR A 35 15.54 6.70 -13.57
N GLN A 36 16.57 5.88 -13.31
CA GLN A 36 16.58 4.96 -12.17
C GLN A 36 16.61 5.72 -10.84
N VAL A 37 17.37 6.81 -10.76
CA VAL A 37 17.41 7.68 -9.59
C VAL A 37 16.04 8.31 -9.34
N LEU A 38 15.42 8.87 -10.37
CA LEU A 38 14.09 9.46 -10.27
C LEU A 38 13.04 8.41 -9.87
N ALA A 39 13.05 7.22 -10.49
CA ALA A 39 12.15 6.14 -10.13
C ALA A 39 12.30 5.72 -8.67
N HIS A 40 13.52 5.68 -8.17
CA HIS A 40 13.79 5.36 -6.76
C HIS A 40 13.26 6.43 -5.80
N VAL A 41 13.46 7.71 -6.15
CA VAL A 41 12.90 8.84 -5.39
C VAL A 41 11.37 8.78 -5.37
N PHE A 42 10.73 8.53 -6.52
CA PHE A 42 9.27 8.39 -6.58
C PHE A 42 8.77 7.23 -5.72
N ASN A 43 9.41 6.08 -5.77
CA ASN A 43 9.04 4.94 -4.94
C ASN A 43 9.12 5.28 -3.43
N GLY A 44 10.23 5.88 -2.98
CA GLY A 44 10.39 6.28 -1.59
C GLY A 44 9.35 7.31 -1.13
N MET A 45 8.93 8.23 -2.01
CA MET A 45 7.92 9.23 -1.66
C MET A 45 6.51 8.67 -1.49
N PHE A 46 6.14 7.62 -2.23
CA PHE A 46 4.76 7.13 -2.28
C PHE A 46 4.52 5.81 -1.54
N LEU A 47 5.51 4.94 -1.45
CA LEU A 47 5.33 3.59 -0.88
C LEU A 47 5.77 3.51 0.59
N ASP A 48 6.94 4.05 0.94
CA ASP A 48 7.50 3.89 2.28
C ASP A 48 6.69 4.60 3.37
N THR A 49 5.94 5.66 3.02
CA THR A 49 5.21 6.47 4.00
C THR A 49 4.01 5.73 4.59
N LEU A 50 3.33 4.92 3.79
CA LEU A 50 2.11 4.22 4.21
C LEU A 50 2.43 3.10 5.21
N ASP A 51 3.41 2.26 4.90
CA ASP A 51 3.84 1.15 5.76
C ASP A 51 4.32 1.67 7.12
N TYR A 52 5.10 2.75 7.10
CA TYR A 52 5.56 3.41 8.33
C TYR A 52 4.39 3.95 9.17
N ASP A 53 3.39 4.56 8.56
CA ASP A 53 2.21 5.08 9.27
C ASP A 53 1.36 3.96 9.87
N ILE A 54 1.24 2.83 9.18
CA ILE A 54 0.53 1.64 9.67
C ILE A 54 1.26 1.03 10.87
N ASP A 55 2.57 0.81 10.75
CA ASP A 55 3.39 0.22 11.81
C ASP A 55 3.42 1.11 13.06
N ARG A 56 3.52 2.43 12.86
CA ARG A 56 3.44 3.41 13.95
C ARG A 56 2.08 3.34 14.64
N SER A 57 1.00 3.21 13.91
CA SER A 57 -0.35 3.12 14.49
C SER A 57 -0.54 1.82 15.26
N ARG A 58 -0.02 0.70 14.75
CA ARG A 58 0.00 -0.59 15.45
C ARG A 58 0.80 -0.51 16.76
N LEU A 59 1.96 0.14 16.72
CA LEU A 59 2.78 0.35 17.94
C LEU A 59 2.04 1.20 18.97
N ILE A 60 1.37 2.28 18.54
CA ILE A 60 0.56 3.12 19.44
C ILE A 60 -0.55 2.29 20.09
N ASN A 61 -1.25 1.45 19.34
CA ASN A 61 -2.27 0.55 19.90
C ASN A 61 -1.71 -0.36 20.99
N GLN A 62 -0.54 -0.99 20.73
CA GLN A 62 0.14 -1.84 21.72
C GLN A 62 0.52 -1.07 22.98
N LEU A 63 1.00 0.17 22.83
CA LEU A 63 1.32 1.01 23.98
C LEU A 63 0.08 1.41 24.78
N LEU A 64 -1.05 1.68 24.11
CA LEU A 64 -2.31 2.01 24.76
C LEU A 64 -2.85 0.84 25.59
N GLU A 65 -2.66 -0.41 25.17
CA GLU A 65 -3.04 -1.60 25.93
C GLU A 65 -2.28 -1.73 27.27
N LEU A 66 -1.06 -1.15 27.35
CA LEU A 66 -0.23 -1.17 28.56
C LEU A 66 -0.56 -0.03 29.54
N ILE A 67 -1.30 0.99 29.10
CA ILE A 67 -1.61 2.17 29.89
C ILE A 67 -3.02 2.02 30.52
N PRO A 68 -3.17 2.08 31.86
CA PRO A 68 -4.50 2.08 32.48
C PRO A 68 -5.33 3.27 31.99
N GLU A 69 -6.59 3.03 31.63
CA GLU A 69 -7.52 4.06 31.12
C GLU A 69 -7.58 5.34 32.00
N LYS A 70 -7.49 5.15 33.34
CA LYS A 70 -7.49 6.27 34.27
C LYS A 70 -6.33 7.23 34.02
N LYS A 71 -5.13 6.70 33.82
CA LYS A 71 -3.93 7.51 33.51
C LYS A 71 -4.03 8.19 32.15
N LEU A 72 -4.64 7.51 31.16
CA LEU A 72 -4.85 8.09 29.85
C LEU A 72 -5.80 9.28 29.91
N LYS A 73 -6.91 9.18 30.65
CA LYS A 73 -7.86 10.28 30.87
C LYS A 73 -7.22 11.44 31.64
N GLU A 74 -6.42 11.16 32.64
CA GLU A 74 -5.71 12.19 33.45
C GLU A 74 -4.63 12.92 32.64
N SER A 75 -4.07 12.30 31.60
CA SER A 75 -3.01 12.90 30.78
C SER A 75 -3.51 14.00 29.85
N GLY A 76 -4.81 14.10 29.61
CA GLY A 76 -5.41 15.02 28.64
C GLY A 76 -5.11 14.71 27.18
N LEU A 77 -4.52 13.54 26.89
CA LEU A 77 -4.27 13.08 25.54
C LEU A 77 -5.50 12.35 25.00
N ASP A 78 -6.05 12.84 23.89
CA ASP A 78 -7.12 12.16 23.16
C ASP A 78 -6.54 11.06 22.27
N LEU A 79 -6.01 10.01 22.91
CA LEU A 79 -5.47 8.85 22.24
C LEU A 79 -6.47 7.69 22.36
N ASN A 80 -6.98 7.26 21.23
CA ASN A 80 -7.88 6.13 21.13
C ASN A 80 -7.23 5.03 20.29
N PRO A 81 -7.43 3.74 20.62
CA PRO A 81 -7.00 2.67 19.76
C PRO A 81 -7.72 2.74 18.40
N VAL A 82 -7.00 2.41 17.34
CA VAL A 82 -7.50 2.47 15.96
C VAL A 82 -7.44 1.08 15.36
N ASP A 83 -8.59 0.55 14.95
CA ASP A 83 -8.64 -0.69 14.18
C ASP A 83 -8.17 -0.41 12.74
N ILE A 84 -7.16 -1.15 12.28
CA ILE A 84 -6.60 -1.00 10.94
C ILE A 84 -6.73 -2.32 10.20
N LEU A 85 -7.42 -2.30 9.06
CA LEU A 85 -7.45 -3.39 8.11
C LEU A 85 -6.71 -2.95 6.85
N GLU A 86 -5.66 -3.68 6.50
CA GLU A 86 -4.88 -3.48 5.29
C GLU A 86 -5.20 -4.56 4.26
N ILE A 87 -5.50 -4.12 3.04
CA ILE A 87 -5.69 -4.97 1.87
C ILE A 87 -4.67 -4.56 0.83
N SER A 88 -3.72 -5.45 0.55
CA SER A 88 -2.68 -5.23 -0.45
C SER A 88 -2.82 -6.22 -1.61
N PRO A 89 -2.42 -5.86 -2.83
CA PRO A 89 -2.46 -6.75 -3.98
C PRO A 89 -1.69 -8.05 -3.73
N SER A 90 -2.26 -9.18 -4.12
CA SER A 90 -1.62 -10.50 -3.99
C SER A 90 -0.51 -10.73 -5.01
N GLU A 91 -0.50 -9.95 -6.11
CA GLU A 91 0.52 -10.00 -7.16
C GLU A 91 1.20 -8.63 -7.32
N PRO A 92 2.50 -8.59 -7.64
CA PRO A 92 3.21 -7.35 -7.89
C PRO A 92 2.67 -6.63 -9.13
N ILE A 93 2.14 -5.41 -8.97
CA ILE A 93 1.53 -4.62 -10.07
C ILE A 93 2.54 -4.31 -11.17
N ASN A 94 3.80 -4.10 -10.81
CA ASN A 94 4.87 -3.86 -11.76
C ASN A 94 5.15 -5.07 -12.66
N GLU A 95 5.00 -6.30 -12.18
CA GLU A 95 5.14 -7.50 -13.01
C GLU A 95 3.96 -7.63 -14.00
N ILE A 96 2.76 -7.27 -13.57
CA ILE A 96 1.61 -7.21 -14.46
C ILE A 96 1.82 -6.12 -15.52
N ALA A 97 2.32 -4.94 -15.15
CA ALA A 97 2.60 -3.85 -16.08
C ALA A 97 3.61 -4.25 -17.15
N MET A 98 4.63 -5.02 -16.80
CA MET A 98 5.65 -5.50 -17.75
C MET A 98 5.08 -6.36 -18.88
N LYS A 99 3.97 -7.09 -18.66
CA LYS A 99 3.27 -7.86 -19.71
C LYS A 99 2.70 -6.96 -20.82
N TYR A 100 2.48 -5.69 -20.52
CA TYR A 100 1.84 -4.71 -21.42
C TYR A 100 2.74 -3.56 -21.80
N ILE A 101 4.04 -3.68 -21.58
CA ILE A 101 5.01 -2.61 -21.83
C ILE A 101 5.00 -2.15 -23.29
N ASP A 102 4.64 -3.04 -24.22
CA ASP A 102 4.54 -2.73 -25.65
C ASP A 102 3.40 -1.76 -25.98
N ALA A 103 2.38 -1.67 -25.12
CA ALA A 103 1.29 -0.72 -25.27
C ALA A 103 1.70 0.72 -24.87
N MET A 104 2.84 0.86 -24.19
CA MET A 104 3.32 2.17 -23.76
C MET A 104 3.90 2.95 -24.95
N PRO A 105 3.56 4.25 -25.11
CA PRO A 105 4.16 5.12 -26.13
C PRO A 105 5.70 5.10 -26.06
N LEU A 106 6.36 5.07 -27.21
CA LEU A 106 7.82 4.96 -27.30
C LEU A 106 8.57 6.05 -26.50
N VAL A 107 8.01 7.25 -26.42
CA VAL A 107 8.60 8.35 -25.65
C VAL A 107 8.60 8.01 -24.16
N LEU A 108 7.47 7.54 -23.63
CA LEU A 108 7.36 7.14 -22.22
C LEU A 108 8.21 5.90 -21.92
N ARG A 109 8.22 4.93 -22.83
CA ARG A 109 9.06 3.73 -22.70
C ARG A 109 10.56 4.09 -22.63
N ARG A 110 11.02 5.04 -23.44
CA ARG A 110 12.40 5.55 -23.36
C ARG A 110 12.66 6.36 -22.09
N LEU A 111 11.70 7.19 -21.68
CA LEU A 111 11.82 8.02 -20.49
C LEU A 111 11.85 7.18 -19.21
N THR A 112 11.02 6.14 -19.10
CA THR A 112 11.01 5.24 -17.96
C THR A 112 12.14 4.22 -17.96
N GLY A 113 12.83 4.05 -19.10
CA GLY A 113 13.81 2.96 -19.27
C GLY A 113 13.16 1.58 -19.25
N ALA A 114 11.85 1.50 -19.46
CA ALA A 114 11.12 0.25 -19.43
C ALA A 114 11.45 -0.61 -20.65
N SER A 115 11.95 -1.80 -20.41
CA SER A 115 12.27 -2.84 -21.39
C SER A 115 12.15 -4.22 -20.76
N ASP A 116 12.13 -5.28 -21.53
CA ASP A 116 11.97 -6.66 -21.03
C ASP A 116 13.00 -7.05 -19.96
N ASN A 117 14.15 -6.36 -19.95
CA ASN A 117 15.21 -6.53 -18.96
C ASN A 117 15.36 -5.33 -18.02
N ALA A 118 14.30 -4.50 -17.89
CA ALA A 118 14.36 -3.30 -17.07
C ALA A 118 14.57 -3.61 -15.59
N PRO A 119 15.35 -2.81 -14.86
CA PRO A 119 15.43 -2.92 -13.41
C PRO A 119 14.05 -2.70 -12.77
N PHE A 120 13.82 -3.29 -11.61
CA PHE A 120 12.58 -3.20 -10.84
C PHE A 120 12.07 -1.76 -10.66
N SER A 121 12.97 -0.79 -10.45
CA SER A 121 12.63 0.63 -10.33
C SER A 121 11.96 1.22 -11.58
N SER A 122 12.42 0.81 -12.76
CA SER A 122 11.83 1.24 -14.04
C SER A 122 10.45 0.60 -14.28
N ALA A 123 10.27 -0.65 -13.87
CA ALA A 123 8.98 -1.34 -13.94
C ALA A 123 7.93 -0.68 -13.03
N ASN A 124 8.31 -0.24 -11.84
CA ASN A 124 7.42 0.51 -10.95
C ASN A 124 6.99 1.84 -11.56
N LEU A 125 7.93 2.63 -12.10
CA LEU A 125 7.58 3.89 -12.75
C LEU A 125 6.68 3.65 -13.98
N ALA A 126 6.95 2.59 -14.74
CA ALA A 126 6.12 2.21 -15.88
C ALA A 126 4.69 1.87 -15.46
N SER A 127 4.49 1.16 -14.35
CA SER A 127 3.15 0.79 -13.86
C SER A 127 2.28 2.00 -13.51
N PHE A 128 2.86 3.09 -13.05
CA PHE A 128 2.13 4.35 -12.79
C PHE A 128 1.72 5.11 -14.06
N LEU A 129 2.41 4.90 -15.17
CA LEU A 129 2.19 5.64 -16.42
C LEU A 129 1.48 4.80 -17.48
N LEU A 130 1.29 3.51 -17.24
CA LEU A 130 0.66 2.60 -18.19
C LEU A 130 -0.87 2.62 -18.04
N PHE A 131 -1.56 3.28 -18.97
CA PHE A 131 -3.02 3.33 -19.01
C PHE A 131 -3.55 2.55 -20.23
N ASP A 132 -3.13 1.28 -20.37
CA ASP A 132 -3.69 0.37 -21.39
C ASP A 132 -4.95 -0.32 -20.86
N LYS A 133 -5.96 -0.50 -21.74
CA LYS A 133 -7.23 -1.13 -21.38
C LYS A 133 -7.07 -2.54 -20.82
N ARG A 134 -6.15 -3.33 -21.34
CA ARG A 134 -5.91 -4.73 -20.91
C ARG A 134 -5.25 -4.73 -19.54
N PHE A 135 -4.25 -3.89 -19.33
CA PHE A 135 -3.59 -3.71 -18.04
C PHE A 135 -4.59 -3.28 -16.96
N CYS A 136 -5.41 -2.26 -17.24
CA CYS A 136 -6.44 -1.83 -16.28
C CYS A 136 -7.46 -2.93 -15.97
N ARG A 137 -7.82 -3.77 -16.94
CA ARG A 137 -8.70 -4.91 -16.72
C ARG A 137 -8.07 -5.93 -15.78
N ASP A 138 -6.82 -6.32 -16.01
CA ASP A 138 -6.10 -7.25 -15.16
C ASP A 138 -5.99 -6.73 -13.71
N LEU A 139 -5.77 -5.42 -13.54
CA LEU A 139 -5.76 -4.81 -12.20
C LEU A 139 -7.13 -4.86 -11.52
N ILE A 140 -8.21 -4.63 -12.26
CA ILE A 140 -9.58 -4.73 -11.73
C ILE A 140 -9.87 -6.18 -11.33
N GLU A 141 -9.51 -7.15 -12.16
CA GLU A 141 -9.69 -8.58 -11.87
C GLU A 141 -8.87 -9.01 -10.65
N LEU A 142 -7.63 -8.52 -10.53
CA LEU A 142 -6.79 -8.75 -9.35
C LEU A 142 -7.47 -8.20 -8.09
N GLY A 143 -7.87 -6.93 -8.11
CA GLY A 143 -8.51 -6.29 -6.96
C GLY A 143 -9.82 -6.96 -6.55
N TYR A 144 -10.62 -7.41 -7.52
CA TYR A 144 -11.85 -8.15 -7.25
C TYR A 144 -11.57 -9.51 -6.59
N ARG A 145 -10.61 -10.26 -7.11
CA ARG A 145 -10.17 -11.55 -6.55
C ARG A 145 -9.63 -11.39 -5.14
N ASP A 146 -8.77 -10.39 -4.91
CA ASP A 146 -8.17 -10.13 -3.62
C ASP A 146 -9.20 -9.67 -2.59
N GLY A 147 -10.13 -8.80 -2.98
CA GLY A 147 -11.26 -8.40 -2.14
C GLY A 147 -12.16 -9.58 -1.77
N GLN A 148 -12.48 -10.46 -2.72
CA GLN A 148 -13.27 -11.67 -2.44
C GLN A 148 -12.54 -12.63 -1.48
N SER A 149 -11.25 -12.82 -1.67
CA SER A 149 -10.46 -13.72 -0.81
C SER A 149 -10.43 -13.24 0.64
N GLN A 150 -10.57 -11.94 0.87
CA GLN A 150 -10.56 -11.31 2.18
C GLN A 150 -11.96 -10.88 2.68
N SER A 151 -13.04 -11.27 1.98
CA SER A 151 -14.42 -10.85 2.29
C SER A 151 -14.79 -11.06 3.75
N ARG A 152 -14.48 -12.23 4.32
CA ARG A 152 -14.77 -12.53 5.74
C ARG A 152 -14.03 -11.59 6.71
N GLN A 153 -12.82 -11.15 6.36
CA GLN A 153 -12.04 -10.24 7.18
C GLN A 153 -12.63 -8.83 7.09
N ILE A 154 -13.05 -8.43 5.90
CA ILE A 154 -13.72 -7.15 5.64
C ILE A 154 -15.06 -7.10 6.40
N GLU A 155 -15.88 -8.14 6.28
CA GLU A 155 -17.16 -8.26 7.00
C GLU A 155 -16.97 -8.10 8.50
N ARG A 156 -16.07 -8.88 9.10
CA ARG A 156 -15.76 -8.80 10.55
C ARG A 156 -15.24 -7.42 10.97
N PHE A 157 -14.49 -6.77 10.10
CA PHE A 157 -13.99 -5.42 10.38
C PHE A 157 -15.13 -4.41 10.50
N PHE A 158 -16.18 -4.53 9.69
CA PHE A 158 -17.35 -3.65 9.75
C PHE A 158 -18.39 -4.09 10.80
N GLU A 159 -18.60 -5.39 11.02
CA GLU A 159 -19.58 -5.92 11.99
C GLU A 159 -19.24 -5.54 13.44
N LYS A 160 -17.96 -5.38 13.78
CA LYS A 160 -17.51 -5.04 15.14
C LYS A 160 -18.03 -3.68 15.67
N GLU A 161 -18.72 -2.90 14.85
CA GLU A 161 -19.37 -1.64 15.24
C GLU A 161 -20.80 -1.83 15.76
N SER A 162 -21.50 -2.86 15.30
CA SER A 162 -22.94 -3.05 15.61
C SER A 162 -23.21 -3.38 17.07
N GLY A 163 -22.20 -3.80 17.83
CA GLY A 163 -22.33 -4.18 19.24
C GLY A 163 -22.03 -3.07 20.27
N ALA A 164 -21.50 -1.92 19.82
CA ALA A 164 -21.06 -0.86 20.74
C ALA A 164 -22.10 0.28 20.93
N GLU A 165 -23.07 0.40 20.04
CA GLU A 165 -24.14 1.43 20.17
C GLU A 165 -25.34 1.00 21.01
N GLU A 166 -25.48 -0.29 21.34
CA GLU A 166 -26.66 -0.80 22.06
C GLU A 166 -26.49 -0.80 23.59
N SER A 167 -25.38 -0.28 24.13
CA SER A 167 -25.08 -0.23 25.57
C SER A 167 -24.82 1.17 26.12
N ALA A 168 -25.45 2.19 25.59
CA ALA A 168 -25.52 3.50 26.25
C ALA A 168 -26.91 3.67 26.92
N PRO A 169 -26.95 3.85 28.25
CA PRO A 169 -28.19 4.08 28.98
C PRO A 169 -28.78 5.48 28.74
#